data_795e6215d4574a83f6215a15f0e6f62d
#
_entry.id   795e6215d4574a83f6215a15f0e6f62d
#
_cell.length_a   1.000
_cell.length_b   1.000
_cell.length_c   1.000
_cell.angle_alpha   90.00
_cell.angle_beta   90.00
_cell.angle_gamma   90.00
#
_symmetry.space_group_name_H-M   'P 1'
#
loop_
_entity.id
_entity.type
_entity.pdbx_description
1 polymer ?
#
loop_
_entity_poly.entity_id
_entity_poly.type
_entity_poly.pdbx_seq_one_letter_code
_entity_poly.pdbx_strand_id
1 'polypeptide(L)'
;MGRTLAEKVWDDHVVRRAEGEPDLLFIDLHLLHEVTSPQAFDGLRKSGRQVRRLDLTIATEDHNTPTLDIDKPIADPVSRVQLETLRKNAAEFGVRLHPLGDVEQGVVHVVGPQLGLTQPGMTVVCGDSHTSTHGAFGGLAFGIGTSQVEHVLATQTLPLVRPKTMAITVNGELPDGVTAKDLILAIIARIGTGGGQGYVLEYRGSAIEELSMEARMTICNMSIEAGARAGMIAPDQTTFDYLEGRPHAPKGEDWDAAVAYWKTLKTDEDAEFDAEVVIEAAELSPFVTWGTNPGQGAPLSAHVPDPASYEDASERLAAEKALEYMGLEAGQPLRSIKVDTVFVGSCTNGRIEDLRAAAELVKGRKVADGVRMLVVPGSARVGLQAVSEGLDVVFKEAGAEWRHAGCSMCLGMNPDQLAPGERSASTSNRNFEGRQGKGGRTHLVSPQVAAATAVLGHLASPADLSDVPAAAGV
;
A
#
# COMPACT_ATOMS: atom_id res chain seq x y z
N MET A 1 32.37 9.49 7.91
CA MET A 1 31.50 9.07 6.80
C MET A 1 30.09 9.09 7.34
N GLY A 2 29.23 9.90 6.77
CA GLY A 2 27.84 10.01 7.18
C GLY A 2 27.09 8.70 6.97
N ARG A 3 25.95 8.56 7.61
CA ARG A 3 25.07 7.38 7.49
C ARG A 3 23.73 7.78 6.89
N THR A 4 23.21 6.95 6.01
CA THR A 4 21.83 7.06 5.52
C THR A 4 20.82 6.74 6.64
N LEU A 5 19.56 7.15 6.47
CA LEU A 5 18.49 6.81 7.41
C LEU A 5 18.39 5.29 7.63
N ALA A 6 18.43 4.52 6.54
CA ALA A 6 18.38 3.06 6.63
C ALA A 6 19.54 2.47 7.43
N GLU A 7 20.74 3.02 7.27
CA GLU A 7 21.93 2.60 8.02
C GLU A 7 21.83 2.92 9.51
N LYS A 8 21.30 4.09 9.86
CA LYS A 8 21.09 4.45 11.27
C LYS A 8 20.12 3.49 11.94
N VAL A 9 18.95 3.27 11.33
CA VAL A 9 17.95 2.35 11.87
C VAL A 9 18.48 0.92 11.94
N TRP A 10 19.23 0.46 10.92
CA TRP A 10 19.85 -0.85 10.94
C TRP A 10 20.82 -1.01 12.11
N ASP A 11 21.77 -0.09 12.26
CA ASP A 11 22.81 -0.18 13.29
C ASP A 11 22.25 -0.13 14.72
N ASP A 12 21.18 0.64 14.93
CA ASP A 12 20.50 0.73 16.23
C ASP A 12 19.79 -0.58 16.64
N HIS A 13 19.51 -1.48 15.65
CA HIS A 13 18.80 -2.73 15.90
C HIS A 13 19.67 -4.00 15.84
N VAL A 14 20.95 -3.87 15.53
CA VAL A 14 21.85 -5.05 15.51
C VAL A 14 22.13 -5.54 16.92
N VAL A 15 21.59 -6.70 17.27
CA VAL A 15 21.86 -7.38 18.56
C VAL A 15 23.05 -8.32 18.50
N ARG A 16 23.43 -8.79 17.31
CA ARG A 16 24.64 -9.59 17.08
C ARG A 16 25.16 -9.33 15.66
N ARG A 17 26.47 -9.14 15.57
CA ARG A 17 27.22 -9.11 14.31
C ARG A 17 28.41 -10.06 14.40
N ALA A 18 28.63 -10.88 13.38
CA ALA A 18 29.77 -11.76 13.29
C ALA A 18 30.28 -11.78 11.84
N GLU A 19 31.59 -11.92 11.67
CA GLU A 19 32.20 -11.94 10.34
C GLU A 19 31.69 -13.12 9.51
N GLY A 20 31.26 -12.86 8.29
CA GLY A 20 30.74 -13.86 7.37
C GLY A 20 29.31 -14.36 7.67
N GLU A 21 28.64 -13.85 8.71
CA GLU A 21 27.26 -14.17 9.05
C GLU A 21 26.32 -12.97 8.80
N PRO A 22 25.03 -13.20 8.55
CA PRO A 22 24.03 -12.16 8.58
C PRO A 22 23.95 -11.45 9.95
N ASP A 23 23.69 -10.15 9.95
CA ASP A 23 23.40 -9.42 11.19
C ASP A 23 22.09 -9.93 11.79
N LEU A 24 22.06 -10.11 13.12
CA LEU A 24 20.84 -10.43 13.85
C LEU A 24 20.18 -9.13 14.31
N LEU A 25 19.02 -8.79 13.74
CA LEU A 25 18.30 -7.59 14.09
C LEU A 25 17.19 -7.85 15.10
N PHE A 26 17.01 -6.96 16.07
CA PHE A 26 15.81 -6.91 16.90
C PHE A 26 14.64 -6.37 16.08
N ILE A 27 13.42 -6.85 16.34
CA ILE A 27 12.18 -6.41 15.68
C ILE A 27 11.29 -5.72 16.70
N ASP A 28 10.99 -4.43 16.47
CA ASP A 28 10.16 -3.63 17.39
C ASP A 28 8.68 -3.89 17.24
N LEU A 29 8.21 -4.20 16.02
CA LEU A 29 6.79 -4.48 15.79
C LEU A 29 6.61 -5.65 14.84
N HIS A 30 5.89 -6.67 15.30
CA HIS A 30 5.49 -7.80 14.48
C HIS A 30 3.98 -7.78 14.25
N LEU A 31 3.58 -7.52 13.01
CA LEU A 31 2.19 -7.50 12.59
C LEU A 31 1.81 -8.86 11.96
N LEU A 32 0.62 -9.35 12.29
CA LEU A 32 0.12 -10.65 11.85
C LEU A 32 -1.25 -10.53 11.20
N HIS A 33 -1.53 -11.45 10.29
CA HIS A 33 -2.84 -11.65 9.69
C HIS A 33 -3.08 -13.15 9.41
N GLU A 34 -4.29 -13.51 8.93
CA GLU A 34 -4.74 -14.89 8.81
C GLU A 34 -4.03 -15.72 7.73
N VAL A 35 -3.43 -15.08 6.71
CA VAL A 35 -2.89 -15.82 5.55
C VAL A 35 -1.53 -16.47 5.84
N THR A 36 -0.62 -15.76 6.51
CA THR A 36 0.77 -16.19 6.69
C THR A 36 1.12 -16.68 8.09
N SER A 37 0.22 -16.54 9.06
CA SER A 37 0.46 -16.90 10.45
C SER A 37 0.15 -18.37 10.83
N PRO A 38 -0.77 -19.12 10.20
CA PRO A 38 -1.17 -20.44 10.66
C PRO A 38 -0.01 -21.43 10.83
N GLN A 39 0.84 -21.54 9.81
CA GLN A 39 2.00 -22.43 9.82
C GLN A 39 3.07 -22.01 10.84
N ALA A 40 3.24 -20.69 11.05
CA ALA A 40 4.18 -20.18 12.04
C ALA A 40 3.76 -20.57 13.46
N PHE A 41 2.48 -20.47 13.81
CA PHE A 41 1.97 -20.94 15.10
C PHE A 41 2.07 -22.46 15.25
N ASP A 42 1.88 -23.23 14.18
CA ASP A 42 2.10 -24.68 14.20
C ASP A 42 3.56 -25.04 14.47
N GLY A 43 4.50 -24.28 13.93
CA GLY A 43 5.93 -24.43 14.22
C GLY A 43 6.26 -24.18 15.70
N LEU A 44 5.71 -23.09 16.28
CA LEU A 44 5.85 -22.81 17.71
C LEU A 44 5.31 -23.96 18.57
N ARG A 45 4.11 -24.46 18.25
CA ARG A 45 3.45 -25.55 18.98
C ARG A 45 4.29 -26.84 18.94
N LYS A 46 4.78 -27.22 17.75
CA LYS A 46 5.63 -28.42 17.58
C LYS A 46 6.98 -28.32 18.31
N SER A 47 7.55 -27.12 18.39
CA SER A 47 8.82 -26.87 19.08
C SER A 47 8.64 -26.56 20.56
N GLY A 48 7.41 -26.51 21.08
CA GLY A 48 7.14 -26.19 22.50
C GLY A 48 7.49 -24.74 22.88
N ARG A 49 7.50 -23.84 21.91
CA ARG A 49 7.84 -22.43 22.11
C ARG A 49 6.60 -21.57 22.29
N GLN A 50 6.76 -20.44 22.98
CA GLN A 50 5.77 -19.40 23.15
C GLN A 50 6.14 -18.16 22.32
N VAL A 51 5.19 -17.25 22.12
CA VAL A 51 5.46 -15.92 21.54
C VAL A 51 6.34 -15.15 22.52
N ARG A 52 7.48 -14.67 22.05
CA ARG A 52 8.53 -14.04 22.86
C ARG A 52 8.11 -12.68 23.44
N ARG A 53 7.45 -11.84 22.62
CA ARG A 53 7.08 -10.46 22.97
C ARG A 53 5.65 -10.20 22.54
N LEU A 54 4.71 -10.51 23.42
CA LEU A 54 3.28 -10.27 23.19
C LEU A 54 2.94 -8.78 23.10
N ASP A 55 3.70 -7.94 23.76
CA ASP A 55 3.58 -6.48 23.75
C ASP A 55 4.00 -5.85 22.41
N LEU A 56 4.83 -6.54 21.62
CA LEU A 56 5.31 -6.12 20.30
C LEU A 56 4.66 -6.91 19.15
N THR A 57 3.66 -7.73 19.44
CA THR A 57 2.99 -8.58 18.45
C THR A 57 1.51 -8.30 18.43
N ILE A 58 0.97 -7.98 17.26
CA ILE A 58 -0.46 -7.67 17.10
C ILE A 58 -1.00 -8.33 15.84
N ALA A 59 -2.24 -8.81 15.87
CA ALA A 59 -2.91 -9.44 14.75
C ALA A 59 -4.19 -8.70 14.36
N THR A 60 -4.53 -8.75 13.07
CA THR A 60 -5.82 -8.27 12.54
C THR A 60 -6.33 -9.25 11.48
N GLU A 61 -7.63 -9.27 11.28
CA GLU A 61 -8.27 -10.00 10.17
C GLU A 61 -8.51 -9.01 9.03
N ASP A 62 -7.94 -9.28 7.83
CA ASP A 62 -7.99 -8.31 6.75
C ASP A 62 -8.10 -8.88 5.33
N HIS A 63 -7.42 -10.00 5.01
CA HIS A 63 -7.32 -10.53 3.65
C HIS A 63 -8.54 -11.32 3.19
N ASN A 64 -9.04 -12.21 4.06
CA ASN A 64 -10.14 -13.12 3.77
C ASN A 64 -11.49 -12.63 4.32
N THR A 65 -11.54 -11.42 4.83
CA THR A 65 -12.75 -10.84 5.40
C THR A 65 -13.73 -10.44 4.30
N PRO A 66 -15.04 -10.77 4.44
CA PRO A 66 -16.07 -10.23 3.57
C PRO A 66 -16.22 -8.72 3.83
N THR A 67 -16.63 -7.99 2.80
CA THR A 67 -16.93 -6.54 2.88
C THR A 67 -18.42 -6.24 2.91
N LEU A 68 -19.24 -7.27 2.78
CA LEU A 68 -20.70 -7.25 2.95
C LEU A 68 -21.12 -8.30 3.98
N ASP A 69 -22.27 -8.08 4.62
CA ASP A 69 -22.87 -9.05 5.53
C ASP A 69 -21.91 -9.59 6.61
N ILE A 70 -21.09 -8.69 7.16
CA ILE A 70 -20.00 -9.05 8.10
C ILE A 70 -20.48 -9.68 9.40
N ASP A 71 -21.75 -9.56 9.71
CA ASP A 71 -22.47 -10.17 10.83
C ASP A 71 -22.94 -11.60 10.55
N LYS A 72 -22.86 -12.05 9.28
CA LYS A 72 -23.23 -13.41 8.87
C LYS A 72 -22.01 -14.34 8.89
N PRO A 73 -22.26 -15.67 9.00
CA PRO A 73 -21.18 -16.64 8.84
C PRO A 73 -20.49 -16.52 7.49
N ILE A 74 -19.15 -16.57 7.48
CA ILE A 74 -18.36 -16.49 6.25
C ILE A 74 -18.68 -17.67 5.35
N ALA A 75 -19.19 -17.39 4.17
CA ALA A 75 -19.70 -18.39 3.24
C ALA A 75 -18.57 -19.25 2.64
N ASP A 76 -17.45 -18.62 2.24
CA ASP A 76 -16.31 -19.36 1.70
C ASP A 76 -15.63 -20.20 2.79
N PRO A 77 -15.52 -21.53 2.61
CA PRO A 77 -14.99 -22.42 3.63
C PRO A 77 -13.48 -22.22 3.87
N VAL A 78 -12.71 -21.82 2.86
CA VAL A 78 -11.27 -21.60 2.99
C VAL A 78 -11.03 -20.35 3.82
N SER A 79 -11.65 -19.24 3.46
CA SER A 79 -11.59 -17.98 4.19
C SER A 79 -12.02 -18.14 5.65
N ARG A 80 -13.15 -18.86 5.87
CA ARG A 80 -13.64 -19.14 7.22
C ARG A 80 -12.61 -19.90 8.07
N VAL A 81 -12.04 -20.99 7.54
CA VAL A 81 -11.04 -21.79 8.26
C VAL A 81 -9.79 -20.97 8.59
N GLN A 82 -9.33 -20.12 7.68
CA GLN A 82 -8.15 -19.27 7.93
C GLN A 82 -8.41 -18.27 9.07
N LEU A 83 -9.55 -17.58 9.06
CA LEU A 83 -9.93 -16.64 10.12
C LEU A 83 -10.14 -17.33 11.47
N GLU A 84 -10.85 -18.47 11.49
CA GLU A 84 -11.04 -19.27 12.70
C GLU A 84 -9.70 -19.78 13.27
N THR A 85 -8.76 -20.15 12.38
CA THR A 85 -7.42 -20.58 12.77
C THR A 85 -6.63 -19.44 13.39
N LEU A 86 -6.68 -18.24 12.83
CA LEU A 86 -6.05 -17.05 13.44
C LEU A 86 -6.63 -16.77 14.82
N ARG A 87 -7.96 -16.77 14.96
CA ARG A 87 -8.66 -16.56 16.25
C ARG A 87 -8.22 -17.58 17.31
N LYS A 88 -8.18 -18.85 16.91
CA LYS A 88 -7.72 -19.95 17.79
C LYS A 88 -6.27 -19.77 18.21
N ASN A 89 -5.40 -19.48 17.27
CA ASN A 89 -3.97 -19.30 17.55
C ASN A 89 -3.73 -18.06 18.43
N ALA A 90 -4.40 -16.95 18.15
CA ALA A 90 -4.30 -15.74 18.96
C ALA A 90 -4.74 -15.99 20.41
N ALA A 91 -5.85 -16.69 20.61
CA ALA A 91 -6.33 -17.07 21.96
C ALA A 91 -5.36 -18.04 22.67
N GLU A 92 -4.84 -19.04 21.96
CA GLU A 92 -3.92 -20.04 22.54
C GLU A 92 -2.57 -19.42 22.98
N PHE A 93 -2.00 -18.54 22.15
CA PHE A 93 -0.70 -17.94 22.40
C PHE A 93 -0.76 -16.56 23.10
N GLY A 94 -1.95 -16.04 23.37
CA GLY A 94 -2.15 -14.76 24.05
C GLY A 94 -1.88 -13.53 23.18
N VAL A 95 -1.91 -13.65 21.85
CA VAL A 95 -1.68 -12.54 20.93
C VAL A 95 -2.93 -11.66 20.86
N ARG A 96 -2.75 -10.34 20.94
CA ARG A 96 -3.84 -9.38 20.71
C ARG A 96 -4.32 -9.46 19.28
N LEU A 97 -5.63 -9.66 19.11
CA LEU A 97 -6.27 -9.75 17.80
C LEU A 97 -7.38 -8.71 17.68
N HIS A 98 -7.44 -8.05 16.51
CA HIS A 98 -8.58 -7.24 16.06
C HIS A 98 -9.38 -8.05 15.02
N PRO A 99 -10.42 -8.78 15.44
CA PRO A 99 -11.21 -9.61 14.54
C PRO A 99 -12.21 -8.78 13.72
N LEU A 100 -12.76 -9.38 12.67
CA LEU A 100 -13.85 -8.80 11.88
C LEU A 100 -15.01 -8.33 12.78
N GLY A 101 -15.40 -7.07 12.61
CA GLY A 101 -16.41 -6.39 13.45
C GLY A 101 -15.85 -5.60 14.63
N ASP A 102 -14.55 -5.74 14.95
CA ASP A 102 -13.89 -4.88 15.93
C ASP A 102 -13.68 -3.48 15.34
N VAL A 103 -13.80 -2.44 16.18
CA VAL A 103 -13.60 -1.03 15.75
C VAL A 103 -12.17 -0.75 15.29
N GLU A 104 -11.20 -1.52 15.77
CA GLU A 104 -9.79 -1.42 15.39
C GLU A 104 -9.41 -2.36 14.23
N GLN A 105 -10.38 -3.15 13.72
CA GLN A 105 -10.14 -4.07 12.60
C GLN A 105 -9.90 -3.28 11.32
N GLY A 106 -9.04 -3.81 10.46
CA GLY A 106 -8.76 -3.27 9.13
C GLY A 106 -7.53 -3.88 8.52
N VAL A 107 -7.18 -3.39 7.35
CA VAL A 107 -5.95 -3.79 6.66
C VAL A 107 -4.74 -3.48 7.55
N VAL A 108 -3.90 -4.47 7.74
CA VAL A 108 -2.79 -4.44 8.72
C VAL A 108 -1.90 -3.20 8.57
N HIS A 109 -1.63 -2.76 7.33
CA HIS A 109 -0.82 -1.57 7.03
C HIS A 109 -1.56 -0.23 7.16
N VAL A 110 -2.85 -0.26 7.48
CA VAL A 110 -3.65 0.91 7.87
C VAL A 110 -3.78 0.95 9.40
N VAL A 111 -4.03 -0.20 10.02
CA VAL A 111 -4.22 -0.33 11.48
C VAL A 111 -2.96 0.08 12.25
N GLY A 112 -1.78 -0.41 11.86
CA GLY A 112 -0.52 -0.10 12.55
C GLY A 112 -0.25 1.41 12.67
N PRO A 113 -0.22 2.17 11.57
CA PRO A 113 -0.11 3.62 11.57
C PRO A 113 -1.23 4.33 12.33
N GLN A 114 -2.47 3.95 12.06
CA GLN A 114 -3.65 4.60 12.65
C GLN A 114 -3.67 4.51 14.18
N LEU A 115 -3.19 3.41 14.75
CA LEU A 115 -3.11 3.22 16.19
C LEU A 115 -1.84 3.86 16.80
N GLY A 116 -0.90 4.36 16.01
CA GLY A 116 0.39 4.87 16.49
C GLY A 116 1.35 3.77 16.92
N LEU A 117 1.13 2.53 16.45
CA LEU A 117 2.03 1.41 16.67
C LEU A 117 3.30 1.54 15.85
N THR A 118 3.19 2.12 14.65
CA THR A 118 4.32 2.42 13.77
C THR A 118 4.90 3.77 14.16
N GLN A 119 6.18 3.79 14.53
CA GLN A 119 6.86 5.01 14.95
C GLN A 119 8.22 5.14 14.25
N PRO A 120 8.78 6.36 14.14
CA PRO A 120 10.09 6.57 13.54
C PRO A 120 11.21 5.76 14.19
N GLY A 121 12.10 5.25 13.34
CA GLY A 121 13.26 4.48 13.79
C GLY A 121 13.01 3.03 14.14
N MET A 122 11.77 2.54 14.10
CA MET A 122 11.43 1.15 14.41
C MET A 122 11.76 0.20 13.25
N THR A 123 12.02 -1.06 13.60
CA THR A 123 11.96 -2.20 12.68
C THR A 123 10.58 -2.83 12.72
N VAL A 124 9.92 -2.95 11.56
CA VAL A 124 8.55 -3.49 11.46
C VAL A 124 8.51 -4.65 10.47
N VAL A 125 7.94 -5.78 10.87
CA VAL A 125 7.77 -6.94 9.98
C VAL A 125 6.33 -7.46 9.99
N CYS A 126 5.94 -8.03 8.86
CA CYS A 126 4.68 -8.74 8.67
C CYS A 126 4.86 -9.80 7.58
N GLY A 127 4.01 -10.79 7.57
CA GLY A 127 3.94 -11.79 6.50
C GLY A 127 3.35 -11.26 5.18
N ASP A 128 3.35 -9.96 4.96
CA ASP A 128 2.87 -9.27 3.76
C ASP A 128 3.95 -8.35 3.19
N SER A 129 4.13 -8.36 1.87
CA SER A 129 5.16 -7.58 1.18
C SER A 129 4.96 -6.06 1.32
N HIS A 130 3.71 -5.58 1.44
CA HIS A 130 3.41 -4.15 1.60
C HIS A 130 3.67 -3.60 3.00
N THR A 131 4.33 -4.36 3.86
CA THR A 131 4.91 -3.90 5.14
C THR A 131 5.81 -2.68 4.94
N SER A 132 6.39 -2.50 3.75
CA SER A 132 7.15 -1.30 3.37
C SER A 132 6.38 0.02 3.58
N THR A 133 5.04 -0.02 3.64
CA THR A 133 4.17 1.13 3.99
C THR A 133 4.64 1.87 5.25
N HIS A 134 5.08 1.11 6.26
CA HIS A 134 5.49 1.67 7.56
C HIS A 134 6.79 2.48 7.49
N GLY A 135 7.56 2.33 6.40
CA GLY A 135 8.75 3.16 6.13
C GLY A 135 8.44 4.64 5.88
N ALA A 136 7.19 4.99 5.62
CA ALA A 136 6.72 6.38 5.55
C ALA A 136 6.95 7.17 6.85
N PHE A 137 7.14 6.47 7.96
CA PHE A 137 7.45 7.03 9.28
C PHE A 137 8.95 7.06 9.59
N GLY A 138 9.81 6.71 8.65
CA GLY A 138 11.24 6.57 8.89
C GLY A 138 11.63 5.28 9.64
N GLY A 139 10.74 4.28 9.62
CA GLY A 139 11.03 2.94 10.12
C GLY A 139 11.60 2.04 9.01
N LEU A 140 12.38 1.04 9.38
CA LEU A 140 12.83 -0.01 8.47
C LEU A 140 11.80 -1.14 8.47
N ALA A 141 10.94 -1.16 7.47
CA ALA A 141 9.77 -2.03 7.41
C ALA A 141 9.76 -2.90 6.16
N PHE A 142 9.55 -4.21 6.31
CA PHE A 142 9.61 -5.14 5.18
C PHE A 142 8.82 -6.42 5.43
N GLY A 143 8.35 -7.01 4.32
CA GLY A 143 7.70 -8.31 4.31
C GLY A 143 8.64 -9.47 4.59
N ILE A 144 8.13 -10.48 5.30
CA ILE A 144 8.88 -11.71 5.65
C ILE A 144 8.09 -12.97 5.30
N GLY A 145 8.78 -14.05 4.99
CA GLY A 145 8.16 -15.34 4.70
C GLY A 145 7.67 -16.06 5.97
N THR A 146 6.79 -17.03 5.81
CA THR A 146 6.12 -17.75 6.92
C THR A 146 7.11 -18.36 7.94
N SER A 147 8.23 -18.92 7.50
CA SER A 147 9.27 -19.45 8.41
C SER A 147 9.98 -18.34 9.19
N GLN A 148 10.10 -17.15 8.61
CA GLN A 148 10.62 -15.98 9.31
C GLN A 148 9.59 -15.41 10.31
N VAL A 149 8.28 -15.49 10.00
CA VAL A 149 7.20 -15.16 10.95
C VAL A 149 7.34 -16.05 12.19
N GLU A 150 7.51 -17.38 12.04
CA GLU A 150 7.76 -18.30 13.14
C GLU A 150 9.00 -17.88 13.96
N HIS A 151 10.11 -17.56 13.26
CA HIS A 151 11.35 -17.17 13.91
C HIS A 151 11.17 -15.89 14.75
N VAL A 152 10.53 -14.87 14.21
CA VAL A 152 10.28 -13.60 14.93
C VAL A 152 9.34 -13.83 16.12
N LEU A 153 8.28 -14.60 15.96
CA LEU A 153 7.39 -14.96 17.09
C LEU A 153 8.17 -15.62 18.23
N ALA A 154 9.11 -16.52 17.90
CA ALA A 154 9.88 -17.26 18.89
C ALA A 154 11.00 -16.44 19.56
N THR A 155 11.58 -15.45 18.86
CA THR A 155 12.84 -14.82 19.28
C THR A 155 12.80 -13.30 19.35
N GLN A 156 11.85 -12.66 18.65
CA GLN A 156 11.77 -11.23 18.39
C GLN A 156 13.00 -10.68 17.63
N THR A 157 13.69 -11.54 16.91
CA THR A 157 14.85 -11.17 16.10
C THR A 157 14.78 -11.80 14.71
N LEU A 158 15.59 -11.30 13.78
CA LEU A 158 15.67 -11.85 12.43
C LEU A 158 17.10 -11.72 11.89
N PRO A 159 17.72 -12.82 11.39
CA PRO A 159 19.01 -12.75 10.70
C PRO A 159 18.81 -12.20 9.28
N LEU A 160 19.53 -11.13 8.93
CA LEU A 160 19.41 -10.43 7.65
C LEU A 160 20.77 -9.99 7.13
N VAL A 161 20.92 -10.04 5.81
CA VAL A 161 22.01 -9.37 5.10
C VAL A 161 21.62 -7.91 4.90
N ARG A 162 22.53 -6.98 5.22
CA ARG A 162 22.32 -5.56 5.07
C ARG A 162 22.06 -5.22 3.59
N PRO A 163 20.92 -4.60 3.27
CA PRO A 163 20.63 -4.15 1.89
C PRO A 163 21.49 -2.94 1.54
N LYS A 164 21.63 -2.70 0.24
CA LYS A 164 22.14 -1.44 -0.31
C LYS A 164 21.11 -0.32 -0.12
N THR A 165 21.54 0.92 -0.32
CA THR A 165 20.70 2.11 -0.24
C THR A 165 20.61 2.83 -1.59
N MET A 166 19.40 3.27 -1.96
CA MET A 166 19.15 4.04 -3.16
C MET A 166 18.34 5.29 -2.82
N ALA A 167 18.85 6.46 -3.20
CA ALA A 167 18.10 7.71 -3.10
C ALA A 167 17.16 7.87 -4.30
N ILE A 168 15.90 8.19 -4.02
CA ILE A 168 14.92 8.66 -5.01
C ILE A 168 14.59 10.10 -4.66
N THR A 169 15.21 11.05 -5.34
CA THR A 169 15.05 12.49 -5.10
C THR A 169 14.00 13.06 -6.05
N VAL A 170 12.95 13.65 -5.50
CA VAL A 170 11.87 14.28 -6.28
C VAL A 170 11.85 15.77 -5.96
N ASN A 171 12.23 16.60 -6.93
CA ASN A 171 12.34 18.04 -6.78
C ASN A 171 11.10 18.78 -7.32
N GLY A 172 10.84 19.97 -6.78
CA GLY A 172 9.75 20.83 -7.22
C GLY A 172 8.45 20.52 -6.50
N GLU A 173 7.32 20.88 -7.11
CA GLU A 173 5.96 20.67 -6.62
C GLU A 173 5.20 19.76 -7.60
N LEU A 174 4.34 18.89 -7.09
CA LEU A 174 3.48 18.05 -7.93
C LEU A 174 2.47 18.93 -8.68
N PRO A 175 2.30 18.75 -10.00
CA PRO A 175 1.29 19.48 -10.76
C PRO A 175 -0.14 19.19 -10.27
N ASP A 176 -1.06 20.11 -10.53
CA ASP A 176 -2.47 19.92 -10.22
C ASP A 176 -3.02 18.61 -10.83
N GLY A 177 -3.73 17.82 -10.02
CA GLY A 177 -4.29 16.53 -10.43
C GLY A 177 -3.29 15.36 -10.43
N VAL A 178 -2.03 15.59 -10.06
CA VAL A 178 -1.01 14.56 -9.86
C VAL A 178 -0.91 14.24 -8.37
N THR A 179 -0.89 12.96 -8.03
CA THR A 179 -0.86 12.47 -6.65
C THR A 179 0.37 11.62 -6.37
N ALA A 180 0.57 11.26 -5.12
CA ALA A 180 1.59 10.30 -4.72
C ALA A 180 1.48 8.95 -5.44
N LYS A 181 0.26 8.54 -5.81
CA LYS A 181 0.05 7.31 -6.61
C LYS A 181 0.58 7.45 -8.03
N ASP A 182 0.32 8.57 -8.67
CA ASP A 182 0.84 8.86 -10.01
C ASP A 182 2.37 8.93 -9.97
N LEU A 183 2.94 9.58 -8.95
CA LEU A 183 4.38 9.68 -8.74
C LEU A 183 5.02 8.30 -8.58
N ILE A 184 4.51 7.44 -7.69
CA ILE A 184 5.14 6.12 -7.47
C ILE A 184 4.98 5.21 -8.68
N LEU A 185 3.88 5.26 -9.42
CA LEU A 185 3.72 4.54 -10.68
C LEU A 185 4.73 5.01 -11.73
N ALA A 186 4.98 6.33 -11.84
CA ALA A 186 5.99 6.88 -12.74
C ALA A 186 7.41 6.47 -12.33
N ILE A 187 7.72 6.45 -11.03
CA ILE A 187 9.00 5.94 -10.51
C ILE A 187 9.19 4.48 -10.94
N ILE A 188 8.21 3.62 -10.67
CA ILE A 188 8.29 2.19 -11.01
C ILE A 188 8.42 1.98 -12.51
N ALA A 189 7.69 2.73 -13.32
CA ALA A 189 7.83 2.66 -14.78
C ALA A 189 9.22 3.08 -15.26
N ARG A 190 9.86 4.05 -14.58
CA ARG A 190 11.18 4.56 -14.93
C ARG A 190 12.32 3.61 -14.53
N ILE A 191 12.28 3.02 -13.33
CA ILE A 191 13.36 2.15 -12.83
C ILE A 191 13.10 0.67 -13.10
N GLY A 192 11.88 0.32 -13.51
CA GLY A 192 11.44 -1.07 -13.73
C GLY A 192 11.05 -1.79 -12.43
N THR A 193 10.34 -2.91 -12.57
CA THR A 193 9.90 -3.75 -11.44
C THR A 193 11.04 -4.48 -10.72
N GLY A 194 12.26 -4.43 -11.23
CA GLY A 194 13.47 -5.00 -10.64
C GLY A 194 14.53 -3.96 -10.26
N GLY A 195 14.33 -2.68 -10.57
CA GLY A 195 15.33 -1.63 -10.37
C GLY A 195 15.74 -1.40 -8.92
N GLY A 196 14.82 -1.66 -7.98
CA GLY A 196 15.08 -1.59 -6.54
C GLY A 196 15.58 -2.87 -5.89
N GLN A 197 15.85 -3.93 -6.67
CA GLN A 197 16.23 -5.22 -6.10
C GLN A 197 17.54 -5.15 -5.30
N GLY A 198 17.47 -5.55 -4.04
CA GLY A 198 18.59 -5.50 -3.10
C GLY A 198 18.77 -4.15 -2.40
N TYR A 199 17.92 -3.17 -2.68
CA TYR A 199 17.97 -1.83 -2.09
C TYR A 199 16.86 -1.59 -1.07
N VAL A 200 17.15 -0.70 -0.13
CA VAL A 200 16.17 0.16 0.54
C VAL A 200 16.11 1.46 -0.23
N LEU A 201 14.91 1.88 -0.64
CA LEU A 201 14.70 3.16 -1.33
C LEU A 201 14.44 4.25 -0.28
N GLU A 202 15.24 5.32 -0.28
CA GLU A 202 14.96 6.51 0.50
C GLU A 202 14.39 7.59 -0.41
N TYR A 203 13.12 7.93 -0.21
CA TYR A 203 12.46 9.00 -0.94
C TYR A 203 12.72 10.34 -0.24
N ARG A 204 13.16 11.33 -1.02
CA ARG A 204 13.61 12.63 -0.53
C ARG A 204 13.36 13.74 -1.56
N GLY A 205 13.61 14.98 -1.17
CA GLY A 205 13.42 16.17 -2.00
C GLY A 205 12.12 16.91 -1.70
N SER A 206 12.02 18.13 -2.22
CA SER A 206 10.95 19.06 -1.82
C SER A 206 9.54 18.51 -2.08
N ALA A 207 9.32 17.83 -3.20
CA ALA A 207 8.01 17.22 -3.48
C ALA A 207 7.62 16.12 -2.49
N ILE A 208 8.59 15.40 -1.90
CA ILE A 208 8.33 14.37 -0.90
C ILE A 208 8.04 15.00 0.47
N GLU A 209 8.75 16.07 0.82
CA GLU A 209 8.59 16.79 2.10
C GLU A 209 7.19 17.42 2.23
N GLU A 210 6.61 17.90 1.12
CA GLU A 210 5.27 18.49 1.07
C GLU A 210 4.12 17.46 1.14
N LEU A 211 4.41 16.16 1.04
CA LEU A 211 3.37 15.12 1.07
C LEU A 211 2.80 14.93 2.47
N SER A 212 1.47 14.70 2.52
CA SER A 212 0.80 14.18 3.72
C SER A 212 1.33 12.79 4.10
N MET A 213 1.06 12.34 5.33
CA MET A 213 1.44 10.99 5.75
C MET A 213 0.76 9.90 4.93
N GLU A 214 -0.48 10.09 4.55
CA GLU A 214 -1.23 9.17 3.69
C GLU A 214 -0.57 9.03 2.31
N ALA A 215 -0.14 10.14 1.73
CA ALA A 215 0.60 10.18 0.47
C ALA A 215 1.98 9.50 0.59
N ARG A 216 2.72 9.75 1.67
CA ARG A 216 4.00 9.07 1.97
C ARG A 216 3.82 7.57 2.13
N MET A 217 2.74 7.14 2.81
CA MET A 217 2.41 5.72 2.94
C MET A 217 2.10 5.08 1.59
N THR A 218 1.46 5.77 0.66
CA THR A 218 1.23 5.29 -0.71
C THR A 218 2.53 5.02 -1.44
N ILE A 219 3.50 5.93 -1.36
CA ILE A 219 4.82 5.77 -1.99
C ILE A 219 5.58 4.59 -1.38
N CYS A 220 5.71 4.55 -0.07
CA CYS A 220 6.42 3.47 0.61
C CYS A 220 5.74 2.11 0.41
N ASN A 221 4.39 2.06 0.38
CA ASN A 221 3.64 0.85 0.09
C ASN A 221 4.06 0.21 -1.24
N MET A 222 4.22 1.00 -2.28
CA MET A 222 4.53 0.50 -3.62
C MET A 222 6.03 0.36 -3.92
N SER A 223 6.91 0.61 -2.97
CA SER A 223 8.35 0.38 -3.15
C SER A 223 8.67 -1.06 -3.50
N ILE A 224 7.91 -2.01 -2.98
CA ILE A 224 8.07 -3.44 -3.28
C ILE A 224 7.75 -3.77 -4.74
N GLU A 225 6.95 -2.95 -5.41
CA GLU A 225 6.61 -3.12 -6.83
C GLU A 225 7.77 -2.73 -7.76
N ALA A 226 8.73 -1.96 -7.25
CA ALA A 226 10.03 -1.72 -7.89
C ALA A 226 11.06 -2.81 -7.56
N GLY A 227 10.68 -3.86 -6.81
CA GLY A 227 11.57 -4.93 -6.35
C GLY A 227 12.38 -4.58 -5.10
N ALA A 228 12.16 -3.42 -4.48
CA ALA A 228 12.91 -2.98 -3.32
C ALA A 228 12.64 -3.82 -2.07
N ARG A 229 13.60 -3.85 -1.15
CA ARG A 229 13.43 -4.49 0.16
C ARG A 229 12.49 -3.71 1.06
N ALA A 230 12.60 -2.38 1.03
CA ALA A 230 11.79 -1.43 1.78
C ALA A 230 11.81 -0.06 1.09
N GLY A 231 10.87 0.81 1.44
CA GLY A 231 10.90 2.23 1.13
C GLY A 231 10.87 3.02 2.43
N MET A 232 11.62 4.11 2.50
CA MET A 232 11.72 4.94 3.70
C MET A 232 11.59 6.43 3.34
N ILE A 233 11.00 7.20 4.25
CA ILE A 233 10.98 8.66 4.22
C ILE A 233 11.43 9.15 5.59
N ALA A 234 12.38 10.09 5.65
CA ALA A 234 12.85 10.65 6.91
C ALA A 234 11.68 11.31 7.67
N PRO A 235 11.52 11.06 8.98
CA PRO A 235 10.46 11.66 9.76
C PRO A 235 10.71 13.16 9.94
N ASP A 236 9.64 13.92 9.87
CA ASP A 236 9.60 15.36 10.02
C ASP A 236 8.36 15.82 10.82
N GLN A 237 8.06 17.12 10.80
CA GLN A 237 6.94 17.66 11.56
C GLN A 237 5.59 17.02 11.12
N THR A 238 5.40 16.75 9.83
CA THR A 238 4.21 16.07 9.29
C THR A 238 4.04 14.67 9.93
N THR A 239 5.16 13.96 10.12
CA THR A 239 5.16 12.65 10.79
C THR A 239 4.79 12.78 12.28
N PHE A 240 5.34 13.80 12.96
CA PHE A 240 5.08 14.01 14.38
C PHE A 240 3.63 14.42 14.62
N ASP A 241 3.10 15.36 13.84
CA ASP A 241 1.69 15.81 13.93
C ASP A 241 0.71 14.65 13.67
N TYR A 242 1.07 13.74 12.75
CA TYR A 242 0.25 12.53 12.50
C TYR A 242 0.22 11.59 13.71
N LEU A 243 1.32 11.43 14.43
CA LEU A 243 1.45 10.49 15.56
C LEU A 243 0.93 11.06 16.87
N GLU A 244 0.94 12.37 17.05
CA GLU A 244 0.52 13.01 18.30
C GLU A 244 -0.90 12.63 18.70
N GLY A 245 -1.06 12.20 19.94
CA GLY A 245 -2.36 11.81 20.50
C GLY A 245 -2.90 10.44 20.05
N ARG A 246 -2.21 9.69 19.20
CA ARG A 246 -2.66 8.35 18.84
C ARG A 246 -2.55 7.37 20.02
N PRO A 247 -3.39 6.31 20.04
CA PRO A 247 -3.53 5.42 21.19
C PRO A 247 -2.21 4.85 21.74
N HIS A 248 -1.31 4.44 20.85
CA HIS A 248 -0.02 3.80 21.19
C HIS A 248 1.20 4.70 20.96
N ALA A 249 1.00 5.97 20.56
CA ALA A 249 2.09 6.93 20.53
C ALA A 249 2.55 7.29 21.94
N PRO A 250 3.83 7.64 22.16
CA PRO A 250 4.33 8.14 23.42
C PRO A 250 3.53 9.36 23.92
N LYS A 251 3.55 9.61 25.21
CA LYS A 251 2.78 10.73 25.83
C LYS A 251 3.63 11.47 26.85
N GLY A 252 3.36 12.78 27.01
CA GLY A 252 4.05 13.60 27.99
C GLY A 252 5.57 13.64 27.76
N GLU A 253 6.35 13.40 28.81
CA GLU A 253 7.82 13.42 28.75
C GLU A 253 8.39 12.37 27.78
N ASP A 254 7.74 11.21 27.64
CA ASP A 254 8.14 10.19 26.68
C ASP A 254 7.93 10.64 25.22
N TRP A 255 6.90 11.47 24.98
CA TRP A 255 6.71 12.09 23.67
C TRP A 255 7.83 13.06 23.33
N ASP A 256 8.18 13.94 24.27
CA ASP A 256 9.25 14.91 24.06
C ASP A 256 10.60 14.21 23.79
N ALA A 257 10.89 13.16 24.54
CA ALA A 257 12.09 12.34 24.34
C ALA A 257 12.08 11.62 22.99
N ALA A 258 10.93 11.05 22.60
CA ALA A 258 10.76 10.37 21.31
C ALA A 258 10.96 11.35 20.14
N VAL A 259 10.32 12.52 20.16
CA VAL A 259 10.48 13.55 19.12
C VAL A 259 11.93 14.04 19.04
N ALA A 260 12.60 14.20 20.17
CA ALA A 260 14.03 14.57 20.17
C ALA A 260 14.91 13.52 19.47
N TYR A 261 14.64 12.22 19.70
CA TYR A 261 15.31 11.13 19.00
C TYR A 261 14.90 11.08 17.52
N TRP A 262 13.61 11.16 17.18
CA TRP A 262 13.11 11.08 15.81
C TRP A 262 13.71 12.17 14.90
N LYS A 263 13.96 13.37 15.43
CA LYS A 263 14.63 14.45 14.70
C LYS A 263 16.06 14.11 14.27
N THR A 264 16.70 13.13 14.90
CA THR A 264 18.03 12.64 14.51
C THR A 264 18.01 11.66 13.34
N LEU A 265 16.82 11.11 13.02
CA LEU A 265 16.61 10.11 11.99
C LEU A 265 16.52 10.77 10.59
N LYS A 266 17.62 11.39 10.18
CA LYS A 266 17.82 11.95 8.84
C LYS A 266 19.11 11.39 8.28
N THR A 267 19.16 11.21 6.97
CA THR A 267 20.41 10.92 6.28
C THR A 267 21.39 12.07 6.49
N ASP A 268 22.62 11.77 6.86
CA ASP A 268 23.66 12.76 7.09
C ASP A 268 24.04 13.44 5.76
N GLU A 269 24.50 14.70 5.81
CA GLU A 269 24.81 15.49 4.60
C GLU A 269 25.94 14.87 3.77
N ASP A 270 26.89 14.18 4.43
CA ASP A 270 28.02 13.51 3.81
C ASP A 270 27.81 11.99 3.64
N ALA A 271 26.57 11.52 3.76
CA ALA A 271 26.23 10.12 3.49
C ALA A 271 26.21 9.84 1.97
N GLU A 272 26.72 8.67 1.60
CA GLU A 272 26.74 8.22 0.22
C GLU A 272 25.69 7.11 0.02
N PHE A 273 24.93 7.18 -1.08
CA PHE A 273 24.03 6.14 -1.51
C PHE A 273 24.72 5.26 -2.55
N ASP A 274 24.39 3.95 -2.57
CA ASP A 274 24.89 3.03 -3.61
C ASP A 274 24.32 3.35 -5.01
N ALA A 275 23.16 4.01 -5.07
CA ALA A 275 22.54 4.48 -6.31
C ALA A 275 21.64 5.69 -6.05
N GLU A 276 21.43 6.50 -7.09
CA GLU A 276 20.58 7.69 -7.03
C GLU A 276 19.72 7.82 -8.29
N VAL A 277 18.46 8.25 -8.11
CA VAL A 277 17.53 8.61 -9.18
C VAL A 277 16.94 9.97 -8.85
N VAL A 278 16.98 10.89 -9.82
CA VAL A 278 16.41 12.24 -9.68
C VAL A 278 15.21 12.38 -10.61
N ILE A 279 14.15 12.96 -10.12
CA ILE A 279 12.88 13.21 -10.83
C ILE A 279 12.48 14.67 -10.59
N GLU A 280 12.09 15.35 -11.64
CA GLU A 280 11.49 16.68 -11.56
C GLU A 280 9.97 16.53 -11.52
N ALA A 281 9.34 16.94 -10.43
CA ALA A 281 7.90 16.78 -10.21
C ALA A 281 7.07 17.46 -11.30
N ALA A 282 7.54 18.59 -11.84
CA ALA A 282 6.87 19.33 -12.91
C ALA A 282 6.70 18.54 -14.22
N GLU A 283 7.48 17.47 -14.43
CA GLU A 283 7.36 16.62 -15.61
C GLU A 283 6.27 15.54 -15.48
N LEU A 284 5.70 15.40 -14.28
CA LEU A 284 4.69 14.38 -14.01
C LEU A 284 3.30 14.81 -14.46
N SER A 285 2.48 13.84 -14.76
CA SER A 285 1.06 13.99 -15.09
C SER A 285 0.29 12.78 -14.55
N PRO A 286 -1.05 12.80 -14.51
CA PRO A 286 -1.83 11.63 -14.11
C PRO A 286 -1.37 10.38 -14.86
N PHE A 287 -1.12 9.30 -14.13
CA PHE A 287 -0.41 8.11 -14.59
C PHE A 287 -1.24 6.85 -14.40
N VAL A 288 -1.20 5.93 -15.37
CA VAL A 288 -1.95 4.67 -15.32
C VAL A 288 -1.11 3.50 -15.82
N THR A 289 -1.40 2.30 -15.37
CA THR A 289 -0.81 1.09 -15.97
C THR A 289 -1.63 0.65 -17.18
N TRP A 290 -0.96 0.31 -18.28
CA TRP A 290 -1.59 -0.25 -19.48
C TRP A 290 -1.46 -1.78 -19.57
N GLY A 291 -0.48 -2.36 -18.88
CA GLY A 291 -0.14 -3.78 -18.96
C GLY A 291 -0.48 -4.57 -17.69
N THR A 292 0.26 -5.66 -17.49
CA THR A 292 0.03 -6.66 -16.43
C THR A 292 0.98 -6.55 -15.24
N ASN A 293 1.76 -5.48 -15.15
CA ASN A 293 2.60 -5.17 -13.99
C ASN A 293 2.74 -3.65 -13.80
N PRO A 294 3.12 -3.16 -12.62
CA PRO A 294 3.23 -1.72 -12.35
C PRO A 294 4.31 -0.99 -13.17
N GLY A 295 5.32 -1.69 -13.70
CA GLY A 295 6.32 -1.12 -14.59
C GLY A 295 5.79 -0.81 -16.00
N GLN A 296 4.67 -1.42 -16.37
CA GLN A 296 3.98 -1.16 -17.65
C GLN A 296 2.96 -0.03 -17.48
N GLY A 297 3.47 1.15 -17.17
CA GLY A 297 2.69 2.37 -16.97
C GLY A 297 3.06 3.47 -17.97
N ALA A 298 2.15 4.43 -18.12
CA ALA A 298 2.35 5.61 -18.96
C ALA A 298 1.48 6.78 -18.48
N PRO A 299 1.84 8.03 -18.82
CA PRO A 299 0.95 9.17 -18.65
C PRO A 299 -0.42 8.91 -19.29
N LEU A 300 -1.50 9.27 -18.60
CA LEU A 300 -2.87 9.04 -19.10
C LEU A 300 -3.15 9.73 -20.47
N SER A 301 -2.38 10.77 -20.79
CA SER A 301 -2.43 11.46 -22.08
C SER A 301 -1.77 10.70 -23.24
N ALA A 302 -1.03 9.64 -22.93
CA ALA A 302 -0.30 8.84 -23.91
C ALA A 302 -1.20 7.80 -24.61
N HIS A 303 -0.55 7.01 -25.46
CA HIS A 303 -1.12 5.86 -26.14
C HIS A 303 -0.53 4.58 -25.59
N VAL A 304 -1.22 3.48 -25.77
CA VAL A 304 -0.71 2.13 -25.50
C VAL A 304 0.57 1.92 -26.33
N PRO A 305 1.71 1.56 -25.71
CA PRO A 305 2.97 1.42 -26.44
C PRO A 305 2.91 0.34 -27.52
N ASP A 306 3.64 0.58 -28.61
CA ASP A 306 3.86 -0.44 -29.64
C ASP A 306 4.97 -1.39 -29.17
N PRO A 307 4.72 -2.70 -29.04
CA PRO A 307 5.76 -3.68 -28.72
C PRO A 307 6.99 -3.60 -29.63
N ALA A 308 6.82 -3.22 -30.89
CA ALA A 308 7.92 -3.06 -31.83
C ALA A 308 8.90 -1.92 -31.47
N SER A 309 8.49 -0.99 -30.59
CA SER A 309 9.36 0.10 -30.12
C SER A 309 10.41 -0.33 -29.08
N TYR A 310 10.27 -1.51 -28.46
CA TYR A 310 11.22 -2.03 -27.49
C TYR A 310 12.42 -2.68 -28.18
N GLU A 311 13.63 -2.26 -27.84
CA GLU A 311 14.87 -2.82 -28.39
C GLU A 311 15.14 -4.22 -27.83
N ASP A 312 14.91 -4.42 -26.53
CA ASP A 312 15.07 -5.72 -25.87
C ASP A 312 13.97 -6.70 -26.28
N ALA A 313 14.36 -7.90 -26.69
CA ALA A 313 13.44 -8.93 -27.17
C ALA A 313 12.53 -9.49 -26.06
N SER A 314 13.00 -9.52 -24.83
CA SER A 314 12.21 -9.98 -23.67
C SER A 314 11.17 -8.93 -23.25
N GLU A 315 11.52 -7.65 -23.30
CA GLU A 315 10.58 -6.55 -23.06
C GLU A 315 9.50 -6.50 -24.14
N ARG A 316 9.91 -6.66 -25.41
CA ARG A 316 8.97 -6.75 -26.54
C ARG A 316 7.96 -7.87 -26.34
N LEU A 317 8.44 -9.09 -26.05
CA LEU A 317 7.58 -10.25 -25.81
C LEU A 317 6.66 -10.05 -24.58
N ALA A 318 7.17 -9.42 -23.52
CA ALA A 318 6.38 -9.09 -22.35
C ALA A 318 5.26 -8.08 -22.68
N ALA A 319 5.56 -7.07 -23.51
CA ALA A 319 4.57 -6.11 -23.98
C ALA A 319 3.50 -6.76 -24.86
N GLU A 320 3.90 -7.62 -25.82
CA GLU A 320 2.96 -8.39 -26.69
C GLU A 320 1.97 -9.21 -25.83
N LYS A 321 2.47 -9.98 -24.86
CA LYS A 321 1.63 -10.78 -23.96
C LYS A 321 0.72 -9.91 -23.10
N ALA A 322 1.23 -8.79 -22.60
CA ALA A 322 0.44 -7.86 -21.79
C ALA A 322 -0.72 -7.27 -22.62
N LEU A 323 -0.48 -6.86 -23.87
CA LEU A 323 -1.52 -6.35 -24.75
C LEU A 323 -2.58 -7.42 -25.08
N GLU A 324 -2.15 -8.64 -25.35
CA GLU A 324 -3.06 -9.78 -25.58
C GLU A 324 -3.96 -10.02 -24.36
N TYR A 325 -3.36 -10.14 -23.15
CA TYR A 325 -4.13 -10.35 -21.91
C TYR A 325 -5.08 -9.19 -21.62
N MET A 326 -4.56 -7.96 -21.72
CA MET A 326 -5.34 -6.75 -21.46
C MET A 326 -6.37 -6.46 -22.59
N GLY A 327 -6.28 -7.13 -23.75
CA GLY A 327 -7.15 -6.89 -24.88
C GLY A 327 -7.05 -5.44 -25.37
N LEU A 328 -5.83 -4.95 -25.55
CA LEU A 328 -5.53 -3.61 -26.00
C LEU A 328 -4.77 -3.66 -27.34
N GLU A 329 -4.92 -2.60 -28.12
CA GLU A 329 -4.21 -2.43 -29.39
C GLU A 329 -3.07 -1.42 -29.23
N ALA A 330 -1.93 -1.70 -29.87
CA ALA A 330 -0.83 -0.75 -29.94
C ALA A 330 -1.29 0.58 -30.56
N GLY A 331 -0.87 1.70 -29.98
CA GLY A 331 -1.26 3.03 -30.45
C GLY A 331 -2.68 3.48 -30.04
N GLN A 332 -3.43 2.66 -29.33
CA GLN A 332 -4.74 3.05 -28.79
C GLN A 332 -4.58 4.17 -27.74
N PRO A 333 -5.34 5.28 -27.79
CA PRO A 333 -5.30 6.28 -26.73
C PRO A 333 -5.73 5.69 -25.40
N LEU A 334 -4.96 5.89 -24.30
CA LEU A 334 -5.31 5.37 -22.98
C LEU A 334 -6.68 5.88 -22.49
N ARG A 335 -7.02 7.12 -22.79
CA ARG A 335 -8.33 7.74 -22.49
C ARG A 335 -9.52 7.08 -23.20
N SER A 336 -9.29 6.28 -24.25
CA SER A 336 -10.37 5.55 -24.94
C SER A 336 -10.72 4.22 -24.30
N ILE A 337 -9.95 3.78 -23.29
CA ILE A 337 -10.12 2.48 -22.64
C ILE A 337 -11.32 2.53 -21.69
N LYS A 338 -12.37 1.81 -22.03
CA LYS A 338 -13.57 1.66 -21.20
C LYS A 338 -13.30 0.71 -20.02
N VAL A 339 -14.00 0.95 -18.92
CA VAL A 339 -13.93 0.10 -17.73
C VAL A 339 -15.32 -0.41 -17.33
N ASP A 340 -15.37 -1.60 -16.74
CA ASP A 340 -16.60 -2.20 -16.21
C ASP A 340 -16.72 -1.98 -14.69
N THR A 341 -15.58 -1.86 -14.02
CA THR A 341 -15.50 -1.75 -12.57
C THR A 341 -14.48 -0.68 -12.17
N VAL A 342 -14.79 0.06 -11.11
CA VAL A 342 -13.86 0.97 -10.44
C VAL A 342 -13.73 0.55 -8.98
N PHE A 343 -12.51 0.44 -8.49
CA PHE A 343 -12.21 0.09 -7.11
C PHE A 343 -11.43 1.21 -6.42
N VAL A 344 -11.98 1.74 -5.33
CA VAL A 344 -11.31 2.67 -4.42
C VAL A 344 -11.14 2.00 -3.07
N GLY A 345 -9.92 1.73 -2.66
CA GLY A 345 -9.62 0.97 -1.45
C GLY A 345 -8.19 0.49 -1.37
N SER A 346 -7.95 -0.61 -0.66
CA SER A 346 -6.63 -1.22 -0.44
C SER A 346 -5.78 -0.50 0.62
N CYS A 347 -4.71 -1.16 1.07
CA CYS A 347 -3.69 -0.53 1.93
C CYS A 347 -2.97 0.62 1.26
N THR A 348 -3.02 0.71 -0.07
CA THR A 348 -2.41 1.79 -0.84
C THR A 348 -3.22 3.08 -0.73
N ASN A 349 -4.53 3.01 -1.04
CA ASN A 349 -5.40 4.18 -1.17
C ASN A 349 -6.82 3.92 -0.62
N GLY A 350 -6.91 3.41 0.60
CA GLY A 350 -8.17 3.25 1.34
C GLY A 350 -8.22 4.08 2.64
N ARG A 351 -7.36 5.11 2.76
CA ARG A 351 -7.31 6.01 3.92
C ARG A 351 -8.29 7.16 3.76
N ILE A 352 -8.52 7.91 4.83
CA ILE A 352 -9.54 8.97 4.82
C ILE A 352 -9.29 10.05 3.75
N GLU A 353 -8.04 10.43 3.50
CA GLU A 353 -7.71 11.41 2.45
C GLU A 353 -8.06 10.90 1.05
N ASP A 354 -7.78 9.62 0.79
CA ASP A 354 -8.12 8.98 -0.50
C ASP A 354 -9.63 9.00 -0.76
N LEU A 355 -10.41 8.69 0.30
CA LEU A 355 -11.86 8.69 0.23
C LEU A 355 -12.42 10.12 0.04
N ARG A 356 -11.87 11.12 0.75
CA ARG A 356 -12.25 12.52 0.57
C ARG A 356 -11.98 12.99 -0.85
N ALA A 357 -10.77 12.72 -1.37
CA ALA A 357 -10.38 13.11 -2.72
C ALA A 357 -11.26 12.48 -3.80
N ALA A 358 -11.61 11.21 -3.65
CA ALA A 358 -12.52 10.53 -4.57
C ALA A 358 -13.96 11.05 -4.44
N ALA A 359 -14.45 11.27 -3.20
CA ALA A 359 -15.79 11.76 -2.93
C ALA A 359 -16.04 13.16 -3.52
N GLU A 360 -15.04 14.06 -3.45
CA GLU A 360 -15.13 15.41 -4.03
C GLU A 360 -15.44 15.37 -5.52
N LEU A 361 -14.84 14.43 -6.25
CA LEU A 361 -15.04 14.31 -7.70
C LEU A 361 -16.35 13.66 -8.09
N VAL A 362 -16.89 12.74 -7.28
CA VAL A 362 -18.19 12.10 -7.58
C VAL A 362 -19.37 12.86 -7.00
N LYS A 363 -19.13 13.82 -6.10
CA LYS A 363 -20.19 14.62 -5.46
C LYS A 363 -21.05 15.33 -6.50
N GLY A 364 -22.37 15.13 -6.45
CA GLY A 364 -23.32 15.67 -7.40
C GLY A 364 -23.28 15.07 -8.81
N ARG A 365 -22.46 14.04 -9.03
CA ARG A 365 -22.37 13.29 -10.29
C ARG A 365 -22.87 11.86 -10.10
N LYS A 366 -23.01 11.16 -11.21
CA LYS A 366 -23.39 9.74 -11.21
C LYS A 366 -22.25 8.89 -11.79
N VAL A 367 -22.09 7.69 -11.24
CA VAL A 367 -21.29 6.63 -11.88
C VAL A 367 -21.92 6.33 -13.24
N ALA A 368 -21.10 6.18 -14.27
CA ALA A 368 -21.56 5.93 -15.64
C ALA A 368 -22.38 4.64 -15.73
N ASP A 369 -23.36 4.62 -16.63
CA ASP A 369 -24.17 3.44 -16.87
C ASP A 369 -23.29 2.24 -17.27
N GLY A 370 -23.51 1.12 -16.61
CA GLY A 370 -22.75 -0.13 -16.83
C GLY A 370 -21.44 -0.21 -16.07
N VAL A 371 -21.04 0.84 -15.33
CA VAL A 371 -19.87 0.81 -14.46
C VAL A 371 -20.29 0.50 -13.03
N ARG A 372 -19.61 -0.47 -12.41
CA ARG A 372 -19.73 -0.79 -10.99
C ARG A 372 -18.60 -0.09 -10.22
N MET A 373 -18.92 0.74 -9.23
CA MET A 373 -17.92 1.38 -8.38
C MET A 373 -17.98 0.82 -6.95
N LEU A 374 -16.87 0.25 -6.47
CA LEU A 374 -16.72 -0.22 -5.10
C LEU A 374 -15.83 0.75 -4.32
N VAL A 375 -16.28 1.12 -3.13
CA VAL A 375 -15.51 1.96 -2.20
C VAL A 375 -15.37 1.23 -0.87
N VAL A 376 -14.10 0.92 -0.52
CA VAL A 376 -13.76 0.08 0.63
C VAL A 376 -12.80 0.81 1.54
N PRO A 377 -13.23 1.26 2.74
CA PRO A 377 -12.33 1.86 3.72
C PRO A 377 -11.21 0.89 4.14
N GLY A 378 -10.01 1.41 4.38
CA GLY A 378 -8.86 0.61 4.79
C GLY A 378 -8.96 0.05 6.22
N SER A 379 -9.81 0.63 7.08
CA SER A 379 -10.09 0.14 8.43
C SER A 379 -11.50 0.50 8.87
N ALA A 380 -11.99 -0.15 9.91
CA ALA A 380 -13.29 0.18 10.50
C ALA A 380 -13.33 1.63 11.02
N ARG A 381 -12.24 2.14 11.62
CA ARG A 381 -12.13 3.54 12.03
C ARG A 381 -12.19 4.51 10.86
N VAL A 382 -11.51 4.23 9.76
CA VAL A 382 -11.61 5.05 8.54
C VAL A 382 -13.05 5.06 8.04
N GLY A 383 -13.71 3.89 8.03
CA GLY A 383 -15.12 3.77 7.66
C GLY A 383 -16.04 4.62 8.54
N LEU A 384 -15.86 4.55 9.86
CA LEU A 384 -16.64 5.35 10.83
C LEU A 384 -16.37 6.86 10.65
N GLN A 385 -15.13 7.26 10.43
CA GLN A 385 -14.78 8.64 10.16
C GLN A 385 -15.43 9.12 8.86
N ALA A 386 -15.34 8.35 7.78
CA ALA A 386 -15.95 8.67 6.50
C ALA A 386 -17.48 8.84 6.61
N VAL A 387 -18.15 7.97 7.40
CA VAL A 387 -19.60 8.09 7.69
C VAL A 387 -19.88 9.37 8.49
N SER A 388 -19.06 9.69 9.49
CA SER A 388 -19.25 10.93 10.28
C SER A 388 -19.07 12.21 9.46
N GLU A 389 -18.30 12.13 8.38
CA GLU A 389 -18.09 13.21 7.40
C GLU A 389 -19.12 13.19 6.25
N GLY A 390 -20.01 12.19 6.21
CA GLY A 390 -21.04 12.05 5.17
C GLY A 390 -20.51 11.54 3.82
N LEU A 391 -19.27 11.03 3.75
CA LEU A 391 -18.67 10.56 2.50
C LEU A 391 -19.40 9.33 1.95
N ASP A 392 -19.88 8.44 2.82
CA ASP A 392 -20.67 7.28 2.42
C ASP A 392 -21.98 7.67 1.70
N VAL A 393 -22.61 8.77 2.13
CA VAL A 393 -23.80 9.32 1.48
C VAL A 393 -23.44 9.82 0.08
N VAL A 394 -22.35 10.59 -0.06
CA VAL A 394 -21.87 11.09 -1.36
C VAL A 394 -21.64 9.95 -2.35
N PHE A 395 -20.95 8.88 -1.91
CA PHE A 395 -20.70 7.73 -2.76
C PHE A 395 -21.97 6.97 -3.15
N LYS A 396 -22.88 6.74 -2.19
CA LYS A 396 -24.16 6.05 -2.44
C LYS A 396 -25.05 6.87 -3.38
N GLU A 397 -25.11 8.18 -3.20
CA GLU A 397 -25.84 9.10 -4.10
C GLU A 397 -25.26 9.09 -5.51
N ALA A 398 -23.95 8.95 -5.65
CA ALA A 398 -23.31 8.78 -6.96
C ALA A 398 -23.63 7.42 -7.61
N GLY A 399 -24.12 6.43 -6.86
CA GLY A 399 -24.40 5.08 -7.33
C GLY A 399 -23.28 4.08 -7.04
N ALA A 400 -22.31 4.44 -6.19
CA ALA A 400 -21.25 3.55 -5.76
C ALA A 400 -21.71 2.62 -4.62
N GLU A 401 -21.07 1.46 -4.53
CA GLU A 401 -21.26 0.49 -3.45
C GLU A 401 -20.31 0.81 -2.29
N TRP A 402 -20.86 1.29 -1.19
CA TRP A 402 -20.12 1.49 0.05
C TRP A 402 -19.98 0.16 0.81
N ARG A 403 -18.75 -0.20 1.17
CA ARG A 403 -18.40 -1.49 1.76
C ARG A 403 -17.83 -1.36 3.17
N HIS A 404 -17.76 -2.47 3.90
CA HIS A 404 -17.00 -2.58 5.14
C HIS A 404 -15.50 -2.73 4.85
N ALA A 405 -14.69 -2.43 5.87
CA ALA A 405 -13.23 -2.46 5.77
C ALA A 405 -12.67 -3.86 5.49
N GLY A 406 -11.65 -3.93 4.64
CA GLY A 406 -10.93 -5.15 4.28
C GLY A 406 -10.07 -4.97 3.02
N CYS A 407 -9.34 -6.00 2.64
CA CYS A 407 -8.54 -5.99 1.41
C CYS A 407 -9.39 -6.02 0.12
N SER A 408 -10.61 -6.59 0.18
CA SER A 408 -11.56 -6.60 -0.94
C SER A 408 -10.91 -7.05 -2.26
N MET A 409 -11.15 -6.33 -3.35
CA MET A 409 -10.59 -6.63 -4.67
C MET A 409 -9.06 -6.54 -4.75
N CYS A 410 -8.37 -5.95 -3.77
CA CYS A 410 -6.90 -5.81 -3.86
C CYS A 410 -6.19 -7.17 -4.02
N LEU A 411 -6.69 -8.22 -3.37
CA LEU A 411 -6.17 -9.57 -3.47
C LEU A 411 -7.16 -10.57 -4.10
N GLY A 412 -8.46 -10.26 -4.10
CA GLY A 412 -9.48 -11.13 -4.63
C GLY A 412 -9.63 -12.47 -3.89
N MET A 413 -9.31 -12.52 -2.60
CA MET A 413 -9.50 -13.69 -1.72
C MET A 413 -10.84 -13.68 -1.00
N ASN A 414 -11.76 -12.85 -1.42
CA ASN A 414 -13.12 -12.67 -0.91
C ASN A 414 -14.08 -12.58 -2.10
N PRO A 415 -15.39 -12.40 -1.88
CA PRO A 415 -16.38 -12.34 -2.97
C PRO A 415 -16.22 -11.15 -3.93
N ASP A 416 -15.45 -10.14 -3.57
CA ASP A 416 -15.21 -8.95 -4.41
C ASP A 416 -14.18 -9.28 -5.49
N GLN A 417 -14.61 -9.83 -6.61
CA GLN A 417 -13.77 -10.23 -7.72
C GLN A 417 -14.33 -9.72 -9.05
N LEU A 418 -13.43 -9.57 -10.02
CA LEU A 418 -13.78 -9.36 -11.43
C LEU A 418 -14.19 -10.69 -12.07
N ALA A 419 -15.19 -10.65 -12.93
CA ALA A 419 -15.47 -11.74 -13.84
C ALA A 419 -14.43 -11.81 -14.98
N PRO A 420 -14.28 -12.97 -15.64
CA PRO A 420 -13.39 -13.11 -16.78
C PRO A 420 -13.69 -12.11 -17.88
N GLY A 421 -12.67 -11.34 -18.29
CA GLY A 421 -12.77 -10.30 -19.29
C GLY A 421 -13.17 -8.92 -18.78
N GLU A 422 -13.71 -8.80 -17.56
CA GLU A 422 -13.99 -7.50 -16.95
C GLU A 422 -12.71 -6.68 -16.76
N ARG A 423 -12.84 -5.39 -16.94
CA ARG A 423 -11.77 -4.40 -16.83
C ARG A 423 -12.01 -3.46 -15.65
N SER A 424 -11.01 -3.29 -14.81
CA SER A 424 -11.10 -2.34 -13.70
C SER A 424 -10.07 -1.22 -13.78
N ALA A 425 -10.46 -0.04 -13.30
CA ALA A 425 -9.57 1.00 -12.81
C ALA A 425 -9.52 0.88 -11.28
N SER A 426 -8.32 0.68 -10.72
CA SER A 426 -8.17 0.27 -9.33
C SER A 426 -7.08 1.04 -8.61
N THR A 427 -7.35 1.47 -7.39
CA THR A 427 -6.36 2.10 -6.52
C THR A 427 -5.49 1.08 -5.77
N SER A 428 -5.62 -0.21 -6.06
CA SER A 428 -4.74 -1.25 -5.51
C SER A 428 -3.28 -1.08 -5.96
N ASN A 429 -2.41 -1.97 -5.51
CA ASN A 429 -0.96 -1.86 -5.73
C ASN A 429 -0.42 -2.83 -6.79
N ARG A 430 -1.17 -3.89 -7.11
CA ARG A 430 -0.77 -4.94 -8.08
C ARG A 430 -1.85 -5.22 -9.09
N ASN A 431 -1.43 -5.49 -10.32
CA ASN A 431 -2.31 -5.79 -11.46
C ASN A 431 -1.85 -6.96 -12.32
N PHE A 432 -1.07 -7.90 -11.76
CA PHE A 432 -0.70 -9.09 -12.52
C PHE A 432 -1.95 -9.92 -12.89
N GLU A 433 -1.81 -10.77 -13.89
CA GLU A 433 -2.89 -11.58 -14.45
C GLU A 433 -3.67 -12.33 -13.37
N GLY A 434 -4.98 -12.12 -13.33
CA GLY A 434 -5.89 -12.76 -12.38
C GLY A 434 -5.86 -12.22 -10.95
N ARG A 435 -5.11 -11.15 -10.64
CA ARG A 435 -4.98 -10.60 -9.27
C ARG A 435 -6.32 -10.25 -8.64
N GLN A 436 -7.22 -9.62 -9.39
CA GLN A 436 -8.54 -9.19 -8.92
C GLN A 436 -9.68 -10.13 -9.35
N GLY A 437 -9.34 -11.34 -9.80
CA GLY A 437 -10.25 -12.35 -10.32
C GLY A 437 -9.70 -12.98 -11.59
N LYS A 438 -9.98 -14.27 -11.79
CA LYS A 438 -9.44 -15.03 -12.92
C LYS A 438 -9.89 -14.41 -14.26
N GLY A 439 -8.92 -13.98 -15.08
CA GLY A 439 -9.16 -13.33 -16.38
C GLY A 439 -9.59 -11.86 -16.26
N GLY A 440 -9.60 -11.28 -15.06
CA GLY A 440 -9.83 -9.86 -14.83
C GLY A 440 -8.64 -9.02 -15.32
N ARG A 441 -8.92 -7.83 -15.83
CA ARG A 441 -7.97 -6.87 -16.41
C ARG A 441 -7.92 -5.62 -15.55
N THR A 442 -6.77 -5.29 -14.97
CA THR A 442 -6.67 -4.21 -13.98
C THR A 442 -5.70 -3.12 -14.43
N HIS A 443 -6.17 -1.87 -14.44
CA HIS A 443 -5.37 -0.67 -14.56
C HIS A 443 -5.18 -0.06 -13.17
N LEU A 444 -3.93 0.13 -12.72
CA LEU A 444 -3.64 0.85 -11.49
C LEU A 444 -3.72 2.35 -11.75
N VAL A 445 -4.45 3.03 -10.88
CA VAL A 445 -4.75 4.46 -10.97
C VAL A 445 -4.75 5.12 -9.60
N SER A 446 -4.68 6.46 -9.57
CA SER A 446 -4.89 7.25 -8.36
C SER A 446 -6.38 7.31 -7.96
N PRO A 447 -6.72 7.65 -6.70
CA PRO A 447 -8.11 7.81 -6.27
C PRO A 447 -8.89 8.81 -7.13
N GLN A 448 -8.25 9.90 -7.53
CA GLN A 448 -8.88 10.93 -8.37
C GLN A 448 -9.12 10.43 -9.79
N VAL A 449 -8.15 9.72 -10.38
CA VAL A 449 -8.32 9.07 -11.70
C VAL A 449 -9.41 8.00 -11.63
N ALA A 450 -9.46 7.21 -10.54
CA ALA A 450 -10.52 6.22 -10.32
C ALA A 450 -11.91 6.87 -10.29
N ALA A 451 -12.07 7.95 -9.51
CA ALA A 451 -13.32 8.68 -9.39
C ALA A 451 -13.78 9.31 -10.74
N ALA A 452 -12.87 9.97 -11.45
CA ALA A 452 -13.16 10.53 -12.77
C ALA A 452 -13.54 9.43 -13.78
N THR A 453 -12.81 8.32 -13.75
CA THR A 453 -13.08 7.13 -14.58
C THR A 453 -14.47 6.54 -14.28
N ALA A 454 -14.87 6.48 -13.01
CA ALA A 454 -16.20 5.98 -12.63
C ALA A 454 -17.33 6.84 -13.22
N VAL A 455 -17.16 8.17 -13.24
CA VAL A 455 -18.15 9.10 -13.78
C VAL A 455 -18.22 9.03 -15.31
N LEU A 456 -17.07 8.86 -15.99
CA LEU A 456 -17.00 8.90 -17.46
C LEU A 456 -17.08 7.52 -18.14
N GLY A 457 -16.87 6.43 -17.41
CA GLY A 457 -16.92 5.05 -17.92
C GLY A 457 -15.69 4.63 -18.74
N HIS A 458 -14.66 5.48 -18.79
CA HIS A 458 -13.36 5.21 -19.43
C HIS A 458 -12.24 5.87 -18.63
N LEU A 459 -11.00 5.48 -18.84
CA LEU A 459 -9.86 6.06 -18.13
C LEU A 459 -9.82 7.59 -18.33
N ALA A 460 -9.91 8.33 -17.22
CA ALA A 460 -10.02 9.78 -17.22
C ALA A 460 -9.36 10.40 -15.98
N SER A 461 -8.92 11.64 -16.12
CA SER A 461 -8.37 12.47 -15.04
C SER A 461 -9.41 13.45 -14.50
N PRO A 462 -9.20 14.07 -13.33
CA PRO A 462 -10.09 15.12 -12.82
C PRO A 462 -10.38 16.25 -13.81
N ALA A 463 -9.40 16.63 -14.63
CA ALA A 463 -9.55 17.68 -15.63
C ALA A 463 -10.63 17.35 -16.70
N ASP A 464 -10.86 16.07 -16.97
CA ASP A 464 -11.86 15.61 -17.96
C ASP A 464 -13.31 15.77 -17.44
N LEU A 465 -13.49 16.05 -16.15
CA LEU A 465 -14.79 16.31 -15.54
C LEU A 465 -15.27 17.76 -15.71
N SER A 466 -14.47 18.68 -16.27
CA SER A 466 -14.83 20.09 -16.47
C SER A 466 -16.11 20.24 -17.26
N ASP A 467 -16.36 19.37 -18.24
CA ASP A 467 -17.53 19.38 -19.12
C ASP A 467 -18.73 18.57 -18.57
N VAL A 468 -18.56 17.94 -17.41
CA VAL A 468 -19.62 17.18 -16.72
C VAL A 468 -20.02 17.91 -15.44
N PRO A 469 -20.96 18.86 -15.51
CA PRO A 469 -21.34 19.64 -14.35
C PRO A 469 -21.90 18.73 -13.25
N ALA A 470 -21.52 19.01 -12.00
CA ALA A 470 -22.24 18.47 -10.86
C ALA A 470 -23.70 18.96 -10.93
N ALA A 471 -24.68 18.07 -10.69
CA ALA A 471 -26.06 18.49 -10.59
C ALA A 471 -26.14 19.58 -9.50
N ALA A 472 -26.75 20.71 -9.84
CA ALA A 472 -26.98 21.80 -8.89
C ALA A 472 -27.69 21.20 -7.66
N GLY A 473 -27.09 21.33 -6.48
CA GLY A 473 -27.59 20.73 -5.25
C GLY A 473 -29.06 21.11 -5.02
N VAL A 474 -29.87 20.10 -4.70
CA VAL A 474 -31.19 20.25 -4.13
C VAL A 474 -31.04 20.47 -2.62
#